data_cff0572857643a5eadf8447f46623700
#
_entry.id   cff0572857643a5eadf8447f46623700
#
_cell.length_a   1.000
_cell.length_b   1.000
_cell.length_c   1.000
_cell.angle_alpha   90.00
_cell.angle_beta   90.00
_cell.angle_gamma   90.00
#
_symmetry.space_group_name_H-M   'P 1'
#
loop_
_entity.id
_entity.type
_entity.pdbx_description
1 polymer ?
#
loop_
_entity_poly.entity_id
_entity_poly.type
_entity_poly.pdbx_seq_one_letter_code
_entity_poly.pdbx_strand_id
1 'polypeptide(L)'
;MKTKTYQIWEPEEYSYEHAFGFIPNITSYLHEDDAKRPCILVVPGGGYCVVSPTEGELVALKFYEKGYQTFVLTYTVNFLQMVPLKQQPLQDISRAVRYIRSRSKEFALIENQLAVCGFSAGGHLCGSLCVHYEDIQDPAEKYSRISNRPDAAILSYPVITSGEKAHRDSFIALLGEDAAPEELEYMSLEKQVTEQTPPCFLWATATDEAVPVENSEMFVKACREKGVSCAFHMFTRGKHGLSLADEDWANGVHMNPYTMEQLVGVMRKVKTGEIRVSGNVMDAWEEEERQQKEGKKRTPEPEVTVWPELADSFLRALK
;
A
#
# COMPACT_ATOMS: atom_id res chain seq x y z
N MET A 1 -5.55 -16.59 16.75
CA MET A 1 -5.60 -15.60 15.66
C MET A 1 -6.65 -16.01 14.64
N LYS A 2 -7.59 -15.14 14.31
CA LYS A 2 -8.63 -15.38 13.31
C LYS A 2 -8.26 -14.68 12.01
N THR A 3 -8.14 -15.45 10.94
CA THR A 3 -7.81 -14.95 9.60
C THR A 3 -8.97 -15.20 8.65
N LYS A 4 -9.38 -14.16 7.92
CA LYS A 4 -10.45 -14.25 6.92
C LYS A 4 -10.27 -13.17 5.86
N THR A 5 -10.57 -13.51 4.61
CA THR A 5 -10.61 -12.56 3.49
C THR A 5 -12.03 -12.05 3.26
N TYR A 6 -12.17 -10.74 3.05
CA TYR A 6 -13.42 -10.05 2.79
C TYR A 6 -13.30 -9.25 1.50
N GLN A 7 -14.20 -9.47 0.55
CA GLN A 7 -14.34 -8.58 -0.58
C GLN A 7 -14.87 -7.22 -0.10
N ILE A 8 -14.30 -6.13 -0.57
CA ILE A 8 -14.69 -4.77 -0.17
C ILE A 8 -15.68 -4.14 -1.15
N TRP A 9 -15.82 -4.71 -2.34
CA TRP A 9 -16.80 -4.34 -3.35
C TRP A 9 -17.78 -5.47 -3.58
N GLU A 10 -19.05 -5.13 -3.80
CA GLU A 10 -19.97 -6.07 -4.41
C GLU A 10 -19.65 -6.16 -5.92
N PRO A 11 -19.83 -7.31 -6.58
CA PRO A 11 -19.50 -7.47 -8.01
C PRO A 11 -20.11 -6.40 -8.92
N GLU A 12 -21.31 -5.92 -8.59
CA GLU A 12 -22.06 -4.92 -9.36
C GLU A 12 -21.56 -3.48 -9.12
N GLU A 13 -20.83 -3.25 -8.02
CA GLU A 13 -20.26 -1.94 -7.67
C GLU A 13 -18.87 -1.74 -8.24
N TYR A 14 -18.17 -2.83 -8.64
CA TYR A 14 -16.79 -2.79 -9.11
C TYR A 14 -16.73 -2.87 -10.63
N SER A 15 -16.23 -1.82 -11.28
CA SER A 15 -16.31 -1.65 -12.72
C SER A 15 -14.97 -1.55 -13.47
N TYR A 16 -13.83 -1.78 -12.78
CA TYR A 16 -12.54 -1.74 -13.49
C TYR A 16 -12.43 -2.92 -14.48
N GLU A 17 -12.54 -2.61 -15.76
CA GLU A 17 -12.67 -3.59 -16.84
C GLU A 17 -11.50 -4.57 -16.93
N HIS A 18 -10.27 -4.07 -16.67
CA HIS A 18 -9.04 -4.86 -16.75
C HIS A 18 -8.66 -5.58 -15.45
N ALA A 19 -9.59 -5.70 -14.51
CA ALA A 19 -9.41 -6.56 -13.33
C ALA A 19 -9.52 -8.06 -13.69
N PHE A 20 -10.08 -8.40 -14.84
CA PHE A 20 -10.22 -9.77 -15.35
C PHE A 20 -10.90 -10.74 -14.37
N GLY A 21 -11.85 -10.24 -13.59
CA GLY A 21 -12.62 -11.01 -12.60
C GLY A 21 -12.03 -10.97 -11.18
N PHE A 22 -10.95 -10.26 -10.95
CA PHE A 22 -10.48 -9.95 -9.62
C PHE A 22 -11.40 -8.90 -8.96
N ILE A 23 -11.62 -9.04 -7.66
CA ILE A 23 -12.32 -8.04 -6.84
C ILE A 23 -11.43 -7.69 -5.65
N PRO A 24 -11.15 -6.39 -5.42
CA PRO A 24 -10.36 -5.94 -4.28
C PRO A 24 -10.88 -6.46 -2.96
N ASN A 25 -9.95 -6.84 -2.09
CA ASN A 25 -10.29 -7.48 -0.83
C ASN A 25 -9.31 -7.11 0.29
N ILE A 26 -9.71 -7.42 1.52
CA ILE A 26 -8.85 -7.33 2.70
C ILE A 26 -8.76 -8.69 3.39
N THR A 27 -7.57 -9.07 3.79
CA THR A 27 -7.33 -10.25 4.64
C THR A 27 -7.04 -9.80 6.06
N SER A 28 -7.83 -10.28 7.02
CA SER A 28 -7.74 -9.90 8.44
C SER A 28 -6.84 -10.84 9.23
N TYR A 29 -6.18 -10.30 10.26
CA TYR A 29 -5.46 -11.03 11.31
C TYR A 29 -5.93 -10.46 12.65
N LEU A 30 -6.89 -11.14 13.29
CA LEU A 30 -7.60 -10.63 14.46
C LEU A 30 -7.30 -11.45 15.71
N HIS A 31 -7.15 -10.75 16.85
CA HIS A 31 -7.13 -11.38 18.15
C HIS A 31 -8.51 -11.97 18.47
N GLU A 32 -8.53 -13.12 19.16
CA GLU A 32 -9.77 -13.89 19.45
C GLU A 32 -10.30 -13.60 20.85
N ASP A 33 -9.76 -12.61 21.53
CA ASP A 33 -10.31 -12.10 22.78
C ASP A 33 -11.23 -10.89 22.54
N ASP A 34 -11.97 -10.49 23.55
CA ASP A 34 -12.95 -9.38 23.47
C ASP A 34 -12.32 -8.00 23.66
N ALA A 35 -10.98 -7.90 23.75
CA ALA A 35 -10.30 -6.64 23.99
C ALA A 35 -10.31 -5.77 22.73
N LYS A 36 -10.79 -4.54 22.85
CA LYS A 36 -10.67 -3.57 21.76
C LYS A 36 -9.22 -3.17 21.52
N ARG A 37 -8.83 -3.08 20.24
CA ARG A 37 -7.47 -2.76 19.82
C ARG A 37 -7.41 -1.68 18.74
N PRO A 38 -6.31 -0.95 18.63
CA PRO A 38 -6.05 -0.12 17.47
C PRO A 38 -5.91 -1.00 16.22
N CYS A 39 -6.10 -0.39 15.05
CA CYS A 39 -6.13 -1.08 13.76
C CYS A 39 -5.01 -0.59 12.84
N ILE A 40 -4.40 -1.50 12.08
CA ILE A 40 -3.51 -1.16 10.98
C ILE A 40 -3.99 -1.86 9.70
N LEU A 41 -4.19 -1.07 8.64
CA LEU A 41 -4.39 -1.55 7.28
C LEU A 41 -3.05 -1.50 6.53
N VAL A 42 -2.47 -2.65 6.28
CA VAL A 42 -1.22 -2.80 5.51
C VAL A 42 -1.53 -2.74 4.01
N VAL A 43 -0.78 -1.93 3.29
CA VAL A 43 -0.94 -1.68 1.84
C VAL A 43 0.39 -1.94 1.16
N PRO A 44 0.61 -3.14 0.64
CA PRO A 44 1.87 -3.50 -0.01
C PRO A 44 2.15 -2.66 -1.26
N GLY A 45 3.42 -2.54 -1.62
CA GLY A 45 3.87 -1.90 -2.85
C GLY A 45 3.80 -2.82 -4.07
N GLY A 46 4.65 -2.51 -5.06
CA GLY A 46 4.75 -3.25 -6.32
C GLY A 46 4.47 -2.40 -7.55
N GLY A 47 4.77 -1.08 -7.49
CA GLY A 47 4.73 -0.17 -8.64
C GLY A 47 3.35 0.03 -9.25
N TYR A 48 2.27 -0.27 -8.53
CA TYR A 48 0.90 -0.38 -9.07
C TYR A 48 0.72 -1.48 -10.13
N CYS A 49 1.73 -2.32 -10.34
CA CYS A 49 1.67 -3.47 -11.26
C CYS A 49 1.35 -4.77 -10.53
N VAL A 50 1.78 -4.90 -9.29
CA VAL A 50 1.54 -6.07 -8.42
C VAL A 50 1.22 -5.61 -7.00
N VAL A 51 0.72 -6.53 -6.16
CA VAL A 51 0.64 -6.33 -4.71
C VAL A 51 1.68 -7.25 -4.08
N SER A 52 2.78 -6.68 -3.59
CA SER A 52 3.97 -7.41 -3.16
C SER A 52 3.70 -8.32 -1.95
N PRO A 53 3.87 -9.64 -2.07
CA PRO A 53 3.68 -10.55 -0.93
C PRO A 53 4.73 -10.35 0.17
N THR A 54 5.86 -9.70 -0.13
CA THR A 54 6.94 -9.45 0.83
C THR A 54 6.62 -8.32 1.82
N GLU A 55 5.53 -7.59 1.59
CA GLU A 55 5.11 -6.41 2.37
C GLU A 55 3.69 -6.57 2.95
N GLY A 56 3.11 -7.78 2.83
CA GLY A 56 1.74 -8.06 3.26
C GLY A 56 1.66 -8.74 4.63
N GLU A 57 1.46 -10.07 4.63
CA GLU A 57 1.23 -10.86 5.83
C GLU A 57 2.31 -10.69 6.90
N LEU A 58 3.59 -10.71 6.50
CA LEU A 58 4.73 -10.55 7.39
C LEU A 58 4.63 -9.27 8.24
N VAL A 59 4.28 -8.16 7.61
CA VAL A 59 4.11 -6.86 8.28
C VAL A 59 2.86 -6.86 9.15
N ALA A 60 1.76 -7.42 8.66
CA ALA A 60 0.52 -7.54 9.44
C ALA A 60 0.75 -8.34 10.73
N LEU A 61 1.48 -9.45 10.67
CA LEU A 61 1.82 -10.27 11.83
C LEU A 61 2.73 -9.52 12.82
N LYS A 62 3.68 -8.72 12.33
CA LYS A 62 4.54 -7.90 13.18
C LYS A 62 3.74 -6.90 14.04
N PHE A 63 2.75 -6.24 13.45
CA PHE A 63 1.87 -5.34 14.21
C PHE A 63 0.79 -6.09 15.01
N TYR A 64 0.35 -7.26 14.56
CA TYR A 64 -0.50 -8.14 15.37
C TYR A 64 0.18 -8.48 16.70
N GLU A 65 1.46 -8.88 16.69
CA GLU A 65 2.25 -9.15 17.90
C GLU A 65 2.35 -7.95 18.83
N LYS A 66 2.31 -6.72 18.28
CA LYS A 66 2.28 -5.46 19.04
C LYS A 66 0.89 -5.11 19.60
N GLY A 67 -0.11 -5.95 19.37
CA GLY A 67 -1.46 -5.82 19.91
C GLY A 67 -2.42 -5.02 19.03
N TYR A 68 -2.17 -4.91 17.72
CA TYR A 68 -3.10 -4.33 16.76
C TYR A 68 -4.01 -5.39 16.16
N GLN A 69 -5.23 -5.03 15.78
CA GLN A 69 -5.99 -5.75 14.77
C GLN A 69 -5.42 -5.34 13.41
N THR A 70 -5.04 -6.30 12.57
CA THR A 70 -4.36 -5.97 11.31
C THR A 70 -5.11 -6.53 10.11
N PHE A 71 -5.00 -5.80 9.00
CA PHE A 71 -5.56 -6.17 7.71
C PHE A 71 -4.51 -5.93 6.62
N VAL A 72 -4.56 -6.74 5.56
CA VAL A 72 -3.76 -6.51 4.34
C VAL A 72 -4.72 -6.24 3.19
N LEU A 73 -4.52 -5.13 2.49
CA LEU A 73 -5.29 -4.77 1.31
C LEU A 73 -4.69 -5.39 0.05
N THR A 74 -5.49 -6.11 -0.70
CA THR A 74 -5.20 -6.47 -2.09
C THR A 74 -6.06 -5.57 -2.97
N TYR A 75 -5.43 -4.56 -3.56
CA TYR A 75 -6.08 -3.53 -4.37
C TYR A 75 -5.89 -3.78 -5.88
N THR A 76 -6.61 -3.04 -6.70
CA THR A 76 -6.53 -3.12 -8.16
C THR A 76 -5.14 -2.69 -8.65
N VAL A 77 -4.51 -3.54 -9.47
CA VAL A 77 -3.20 -3.28 -10.09
C VAL A 77 -3.25 -3.44 -11.61
N ASN A 78 -2.32 -2.80 -12.30
CA ASN A 78 -2.22 -2.77 -13.76
C ASN A 78 -0.98 -3.54 -14.24
N PHE A 79 -0.96 -4.84 -14.00
CA PHE A 79 0.19 -5.69 -14.33
C PHE A 79 0.59 -5.60 -15.82
N LEU A 80 -0.39 -5.60 -16.71
CA LEU A 80 -0.15 -5.58 -18.16
C LEU A 80 0.06 -4.16 -18.71
N GLN A 81 -0.09 -3.13 -17.90
CA GLN A 81 -0.01 -1.71 -18.27
C GLN A 81 -0.88 -1.34 -19.49
N MET A 82 -2.01 -2.04 -19.66
CA MET A 82 -2.91 -1.86 -20.82
C MET A 82 -3.84 -0.67 -20.64
N VAL A 83 -4.41 -0.51 -19.43
CA VAL A 83 -5.34 0.58 -19.13
C VAL A 83 -4.91 1.22 -17.81
N PRO A 84 -4.67 2.54 -17.78
CA PRO A 84 -4.29 3.25 -16.55
C PRO A 84 -5.33 3.07 -15.44
N LEU A 85 -4.87 2.87 -14.22
CA LEU A 85 -5.73 2.66 -13.05
C LEU A 85 -6.53 3.90 -12.66
N LYS A 86 -5.97 5.07 -12.92
CA LYS A 86 -6.51 6.39 -12.52
C LYS A 86 -6.83 6.40 -11.02
N GLN A 87 -8.07 6.62 -10.65
CA GLN A 87 -8.48 6.70 -9.24
C GLN A 87 -8.85 5.35 -8.61
N GLN A 88 -8.85 4.25 -9.37
CA GLN A 88 -9.35 2.97 -8.85
C GLN A 88 -8.65 2.50 -7.57
N PRO A 89 -7.30 2.48 -7.46
CA PRO A 89 -6.65 2.10 -6.21
C PRO A 89 -7.01 3.01 -5.04
N LEU A 90 -7.18 4.32 -5.29
CA LEU A 90 -7.57 5.29 -4.27
C LEU A 90 -9.03 5.05 -3.79
N GLN A 91 -9.91 4.65 -4.69
CA GLN A 91 -11.27 4.21 -4.34
C GLN A 91 -11.22 2.90 -3.54
N ASP A 92 -10.34 1.96 -3.88
CA ASP A 92 -10.20 0.69 -3.18
C ASP A 92 -9.76 0.88 -1.72
N ILE A 93 -8.70 1.68 -1.48
CA ILE A 93 -8.25 1.94 -0.11
C ILE A 93 -9.26 2.76 0.68
N SER A 94 -9.93 3.72 0.05
CA SER A 94 -11.03 4.49 0.65
C SER A 94 -12.16 3.56 1.11
N ARG A 95 -12.60 2.64 0.24
CA ARG A 95 -13.61 1.63 0.54
C ARG A 95 -13.13 0.68 1.65
N ALA A 96 -11.88 0.24 1.63
CA ALA A 96 -11.31 -0.63 2.66
C ALA A 96 -11.37 0.01 4.05
N VAL A 97 -10.99 1.28 4.19
CA VAL A 97 -11.09 2.02 5.45
C VAL A 97 -12.55 2.13 5.91
N ARG A 98 -13.48 2.50 5.03
CA ARG A 98 -14.91 2.58 5.35
C ARG A 98 -15.47 1.21 5.73
N TYR A 99 -15.09 0.15 5.04
CA TYR A 99 -15.48 -1.22 5.33
C TYR A 99 -15.05 -1.66 6.73
N ILE A 100 -13.78 -1.42 7.09
CA ILE A 100 -13.23 -1.75 8.42
C ILE A 100 -13.97 -0.95 9.50
N ARG A 101 -14.14 0.36 9.32
CA ARG A 101 -14.86 1.22 10.28
C ARG A 101 -16.32 0.82 10.46
N SER A 102 -17.01 0.42 9.39
CA SER A 102 -18.39 -0.04 9.46
C SER A 102 -18.59 -1.29 10.32
N ARG A 103 -17.52 -2.05 10.52
CA ARG A 103 -17.47 -3.29 11.29
C ARG A 103 -16.61 -3.18 12.55
N SER A 104 -16.40 -1.99 13.08
CA SER A 104 -15.54 -1.75 14.26
C SER A 104 -15.91 -2.60 15.47
N LYS A 105 -17.19 -2.88 15.67
CA LYS A 105 -17.67 -3.77 16.74
C LYS A 105 -17.32 -5.24 16.47
N GLU A 106 -17.53 -5.72 15.24
CA GLU A 106 -17.20 -7.09 14.81
C GLU A 106 -15.69 -7.37 14.93
N PHE A 107 -14.88 -6.39 14.58
CA PHE A 107 -13.41 -6.50 14.59
C PHE A 107 -12.78 -6.06 15.93
N ALA A 108 -13.58 -5.74 16.94
CA ALA A 108 -13.13 -5.26 18.25
C ALA A 108 -12.12 -4.09 18.13
N LEU A 109 -12.48 -3.04 17.37
CA LEU A 109 -11.61 -1.89 17.15
C LEU A 109 -11.85 -0.77 18.15
N ILE A 110 -10.78 -0.05 18.51
CA ILE A 110 -10.86 1.24 19.17
C ILE A 110 -11.19 2.28 18.10
N GLU A 111 -12.25 3.06 18.33
CA GLU A 111 -12.65 4.14 17.42
C GLU A 111 -11.54 5.19 17.28
N ASN A 112 -11.37 5.74 16.09
CA ASN A 112 -10.37 6.76 15.76
C ASN A 112 -8.91 6.32 16.02
N GLN A 113 -8.63 5.02 15.91
CA GLN A 113 -7.29 4.44 15.98
C GLN A 113 -7.06 3.46 14.81
N LEU A 114 -7.38 3.89 13.59
CA LEU A 114 -7.11 3.15 12.36
C LEU A 114 -5.98 3.87 11.59
N ALA A 115 -4.81 3.24 11.55
CA ALA A 115 -3.70 3.71 10.72
C ALA A 115 -3.60 2.90 9.43
N VAL A 116 -3.11 3.54 8.36
CA VAL A 116 -2.69 2.86 7.14
C VAL A 116 -1.17 2.71 7.14
N CYS A 117 -0.66 1.59 6.63
CA CYS A 117 0.78 1.30 6.58
C CYS A 117 1.13 0.87 5.16
N GLY A 118 1.73 1.76 4.38
CA GLY A 118 2.02 1.54 2.97
C GLY A 118 3.50 1.51 2.63
N PHE A 119 3.84 0.74 1.59
CA PHE A 119 5.19 0.50 1.11
C PHE A 119 5.34 0.93 -0.33
N SER A 120 6.38 1.68 -0.70
CA SER A 120 6.65 2.05 -2.10
C SER A 120 5.42 2.69 -2.78
N ALA A 121 4.89 2.10 -3.85
CA ALA A 121 3.62 2.50 -4.47
C ALA A 121 2.41 2.36 -3.53
N GLY A 122 2.40 1.37 -2.61
CA GLY A 122 1.42 1.28 -1.53
C GLY A 122 1.57 2.42 -0.52
N GLY A 123 2.80 2.91 -0.31
CA GLY A 123 3.08 4.14 0.44
C GLY A 123 2.49 5.37 -0.25
N HIS A 124 2.61 5.46 -1.57
CA HIS A 124 1.94 6.48 -2.39
C HIS A 124 0.42 6.39 -2.24
N LEU A 125 -0.15 5.19 -2.30
CA LEU A 125 -1.58 4.97 -2.16
C LEU A 125 -2.10 5.39 -0.78
N CYS A 126 -1.38 5.06 0.30
CA CYS A 126 -1.69 5.52 1.65
C CYS A 126 -1.58 7.04 1.78
N GLY A 127 -0.50 7.63 1.24
CA GLY A 127 -0.31 9.08 1.20
C GLY A 127 -1.39 9.79 0.38
N SER A 128 -1.78 9.22 -0.78
CA SER A 128 -2.89 9.74 -1.60
C SER A 128 -4.19 9.77 -0.81
N LEU A 129 -4.51 8.72 -0.05
CA LEU A 129 -5.69 8.76 0.81
C LEU A 129 -5.58 9.84 1.89
N CYS A 130 -4.39 10.06 2.46
CA CYS A 130 -4.17 11.09 3.48
C CYS A 130 -4.42 12.51 2.97
N VAL A 131 -4.12 12.80 1.71
CA VAL A 131 -4.23 14.14 1.15
C VAL A 131 -5.50 14.37 0.32
N HIS A 132 -6.15 13.30 -0.17
CA HIS A 132 -7.32 13.35 -1.06
C HIS A 132 -8.58 12.70 -0.48
N TYR A 133 -8.62 12.37 0.81
CA TYR A 133 -9.76 11.65 1.40
C TYR A 133 -11.10 12.38 1.21
N GLU A 134 -11.12 13.71 1.12
CA GLU A 134 -12.32 14.52 0.88
C GLU A 134 -12.84 14.42 -0.56
N ASP A 135 -11.95 14.17 -1.52
CA ASP A 135 -12.29 14.08 -2.94
C ASP A 135 -12.98 12.75 -3.29
N ILE A 136 -12.83 11.73 -2.43
CA ILE A 136 -13.28 10.38 -2.73
C ILE A 136 -14.59 10.07 -2.04
N GLN A 137 -15.67 10.14 -2.81
CA GLN A 137 -17.00 9.74 -2.39
C GLN A 137 -17.22 8.24 -2.63
N ASP A 138 -17.95 7.60 -1.72
CA ASP A 138 -18.34 6.19 -1.89
C ASP A 138 -19.73 6.12 -2.52
N PRO A 139 -19.93 5.38 -3.64
CA PRO A 139 -21.22 5.30 -4.31
C PRO A 139 -22.27 4.52 -3.48
N ALA A 140 -21.85 3.62 -2.59
CA ALA A 140 -22.76 2.85 -1.78
C ALA A 140 -23.23 3.64 -0.56
N GLU A 141 -24.56 3.80 -0.39
CA GLU A 141 -25.15 4.55 0.70
C GLU A 141 -24.68 4.08 2.08
N LYS A 142 -24.51 2.76 2.25
CA LYS A 142 -24.02 2.15 3.50
C LYS A 142 -22.63 2.63 3.93
N TYR A 143 -21.83 3.15 3.02
CA TYR A 143 -20.46 3.64 3.27
C TYR A 143 -20.30 5.16 3.11
N SER A 144 -21.21 5.83 2.40
CA SER A 144 -21.09 7.24 2.02
C SER A 144 -20.91 8.20 3.21
N ARG A 145 -21.45 7.85 4.39
CA ARG A 145 -21.36 8.65 5.63
C ARG A 145 -20.23 8.22 6.56
N ILE A 146 -19.48 7.17 6.22
CA ILE A 146 -18.36 6.68 7.03
C ILE A 146 -17.09 7.35 6.55
N SER A 147 -16.31 7.92 7.46
CA SER A 147 -15.04 8.56 7.11
C SER A 147 -14.05 7.56 6.53
N ASN A 148 -13.43 7.93 5.40
CA ASN A 148 -12.29 7.23 4.80
C ASN A 148 -10.94 7.84 5.23
N ARG A 149 -10.95 8.98 5.96
CA ARG A 149 -9.72 9.59 6.46
C ARG A 149 -9.07 8.66 7.48
N PRO A 150 -7.82 8.20 7.28
CA PRO A 150 -7.11 7.44 8.30
C PRO A 150 -6.76 8.34 9.50
N ASP A 151 -6.60 7.74 10.68
CA ASP A 151 -6.24 8.50 11.89
C ASP A 151 -4.73 8.78 11.95
N ALA A 152 -3.91 7.96 11.27
CA ALA A 152 -2.49 8.16 11.05
C ALA A 152 -2.02 7.34 9.82
N ALA A 153 -0.81 7.64 9.33
CA ALA A 153 -0.18 6.86 8.28
C ALA A 153 1.27 6.48 8.62
N ILE A 154 1.68 5.29 8.21
CA ILE A 154 3.06 4.82 8.14
C ILE A 154 3.40 4.71 6.66
N LEU A 155 4.38 5.46 6.19
CA LEU A 155 4.80 5.51 4.79
C LEU A 155 6.25 5.01 4.69
N SER A 156 6.42 3.81 4.18
CA SER A 156 7.70 3.11 4.11
C SER A 156 8.30 3.28 2.71
N TYR A 157 9.45 3.95 2.60
CA TYR A 157 10.12 4.30 1.33
C TYR A 157 9.13 4.67 0.21
N PRO A 158 8.21 5.61 0.49
CA PRO A 158 7.06 5.85 -0.36
C PRO A 158 7.45 6.55 -1.67
N VAL A 159 6.79 6.17 -2.77
CA VAL A 159 6.68 7.05 -3.93
C VAL A 159 5.86 8.26 -3.50
N ILE A 160 6.27 9.48 -3.87
CA ILE A 160 5.60 10.73 -3.47
C ILE A 160 5.43 11.66 -4.65
N THR A 161 6.51 12.05 -5.31
CA THR A 161 6.50 13.06 -6.36
C THR A 161 6.37 12.47 -7.76
N SER A 162 5.63 13.13 -8.63
CA SER A 162 5.62 12.87 -10.08
C SER A 162 6.70 13.67 -10.83
N GLY A 163 7.50 14.48 -10.12
CA GLY A 163 8.52 15.37 -10.67
C GLY A 163 9.82 14.67 -11.10
N GLU A 164 10.96 15.36 -10.94
CA GLU A 164 12.28 14.86 -11.38
C GLU A 164 12.69 13.56 -10.67
N LYS A 165 12.32 13.41 -9.39
CA LYS A 165 12.63 12.24 -8.54
C LYS A 165 11.55 11.16 -8.56
N ALA A 166 10.66 11.19 -9.55
CA ALA A 166 9.55 10.26 -9.66
C ALA A 166 10.03 8.82 -9.94
N HIS A 167 9.39 7.86 -9.31
CA HIS A 167 9.39 6.47 -9.78
C HIS A 167 8.44 6.36 -10.98
N ARG A 168 8.94 6.61 -12.20
CA ARG A 168 8.14 6.77 -13.43
C ARG A 168 7.20 5.61 -13.71
N ASP A 169 7.66 4.38 -13.54
CA ASP A 169 6.88 3.18 -13.83
C ASP A 169 5.59 3.10 -12.98
N SER A 170 5.64 3.55 -11.73
CA SER A 170 4.43 3.66 -10.89
C SER A 170 3.41 4.65 -11.44
N PHE A 171 3.87 5.79 -11.95
CA PHE A 171 2.97 6.79 -12.56
C PHE A 171 2.44 6.33 -13.92
N ILE A 172 3.22 5.60 -14.70
CA ILE A 172 2.75 4.98 -15.95
C ILE A 172 1.63 3.97 -15.67
N ALA A 173 1.84 3.07 -14.71
CA ALA A 173 0.81 2.10 -14.32
C ALA A 173 -0.47 2.77 -13.79
N LEU A 174 -0.30 3.86 -13.01
CA LEU A 174 -1.41 4.58 -12.39
C LEU A 174 -2.14 5.50 -13.38
N LEU A 175 -1.40 6.32 -14.13
CA LEU A 175 -1.96 7.42 -14.92
C LEU A 175 -1.83 7.23 -16.45
N GLY A 176 -0.95 6.32 -16.90
CA GLY A 176 -0.60 6.13 -18.31
C GLY A 176 0.63 6.92 -18.73
N GLU A 177 1.22 6.56 -19.87
CA GLU A 177 2.41 7.23 -20.43
C GLU A 177 2.12 8.69 -20.79
N ASP A 178 0.91 8.98 -21.30
CA ASP A 178 0.46 10.30 -21.73
C ASP A 178 -0.38 11.02 -20.68
N ALA A 179 -0.06 10.82 -19.39
CA ALA A 179 -0.78 11.46 -18.29
C ALA A 179 -0.73 13.00 -18.43
N ALA A 180 -1.87 13.65 -18.24
CA ALA A 180 -1.94 15.10 -18.27
C ALA A 180 -1.14 15.73 -17.11
N PRO A 181 -0.53 16.92 -17.31
CA PRO A 181 0.21 17.62 -16.25
C PRO A 181 -0.59 17.78 -14.95
N GLU A 182 -1.89 18.03 -15.07
CA GLU A 182 -2.81 18.19 -13.93
C GLU A 182 -3.01 16.89 -13.16
N GLU A 183 -3.05 15.74 -13.84
CA GLU A 183 -3.13 14.43 -13.20
C GLU A 183 -1.83 14.12 -12.44
N LEU A 184 -0.68 14.42 -13.06
CA LEU A 184 0.64 14.26 -12.43
C LEU A 184 0.78 15.17 -11.21
N GLU A 185 0.32 16.42 -11.30
CA GLU A 185 0.34 17.37 -10.19
C GLU A 185 -0.58 16.92 -9.04
N TYR A 186 -1.78 16.45 -9.34
CA TYR A 186 -2.72 15.90 -8.37
C TYR A 186 -2.14 14.71 -7.62
N MET A 187 -1.39 13.84 -8.29
CA MET A 187 -0.73 12.68 -7.69
C MET A 187 0.70 12.98 -7.17
N SER A 188 1.16 14.23 -7.19
CA SER A 188 2.38 14.70 -6.53
C SER A 188 2.05 15.09 -5.10
N LEU A 189 2.18 14.13 -4.17
CA LEU A 189 1.57 14.23 -2.84
C LEU A 189 2.15 15.35 -1.98
N GLU A 190 3.42 15.71 -2.18
CA GLU A 190 4.07 16.83 -1.51
C GLU A 190 3.41 18.17 -1.79
N LYS A 191 2.68 18.27 -2.90
CA LYS A 191 1.93 19.47 -3.30
C LYS A 191 0.51 19.51 -2.73
N GLN A 192 0.01 18.38 -2.24
CA GLN A 192 -1.37 18.20 -1.82
C GLN A 192 -1.55 18.20 -0.30
N VAL A 193 -0.47 18.28 0.46
CA VAL A 193 -0.52 18.33 1.94
C VAL A 193 -1.27 19.58 2.42
N THR A 194 -2.23 19.39 3.30
CA THR A 194 -3.00 20.44 3.97
C THR A 194 -2.89 20.32 5.50
N GLU A 195 -3.40 21.28 6.24
CA GLU A 195 -3.50 21.21 7.71
C GLU A 195 -4.39 20.05 8.19
N GLN A 196 -5.24 19.51 7.32
CA GLN A 196 -6.14 18.38 7.60
C GLN A 196 -5.51 17.01 7.29
N THR A 197 -4.31 16.97 6.70
CA THR A 197 -3.58 15.72 6.45
C THR A 197 -3.31 15.01 7.79
N PRO A 198 -3.57 13.69 7.90
CA PRO A 198 -3.33 12.93 9.14
C PRO A 198 -1.87 12.96 9.57
N PRO A 199 -1.57 12.73 10.86
CA PRO A 199 -0.21 12.51 11.33
C PRO A 199 0.47 11.37 10.56
N CYS A 200 1.75 11.56 10.17
CA CYS A 200 2.49 10.62 9.34
C CYS A 200 3.82 10.21 9.99
N PHE A 201 4.13 8.93 9.94
CA PHE A 201 5.46 8.39 10.20
C PHE A 201 6.06 7.93 8.87
N LEU A 202 7.26 8.43 8.53
CA LEU A 202 7.96 8.03 7.32
C LEU A 202 9.29 7.37 7.66
N TRP A 203 9.72 6.45 6.79
CA TRP A 203 11.10 5.99 6.78
C TRP A 203 11.54 5.65 5.36
N ALA A 204 12.84 5.82 5.12
CA ALA A 204 13.50 5.48 3.85
C ALA A 204 14.97 5.18 4.11
N THR A 205 15.68 4.69 3.11
CA THR A 205 17.14 4.50 3.16
C THR A 205 17.83 5.50 2.24
N ALA A 206 18.98 6.01 2.65
CA ALA A 206 19.75 7.01 1.88
C ALA A 206 20.29 6.48 0.55
N THR A 207 20.34 5.16 0.38
CA THR A 207 20.88 4.50 -0.82
C THR A 207 19.81 3.77 -1.64
N ASP A 208 18.56 4.13 -1.50
CA ASP A 208 17.49 3.64 -2.34
C ASP A 208 17.61 4.23 -3.75
N GLU A 209 17.94 3.39 -4.73
CA GLU A 209 18.13 3.79 -6.13
C GLU A 209 16.82 3.74 -6.94
N ALA A 210 15.79 3.07 -6.46
CA ALA A 210 14.51 2.96 -7.16
C ALA A 210 13.56 4.10 -6.81
N VAL A 211 13.41 4.40 -5.50
CA VAL A 211 12.64 5.54 -5.01
C VAL A 211 13.58 6.42 -4.18
N PRO A 212 14.17 7.46 -4.77
CA PRO A 212 15.11 8.34 -4.07
C PRO A 212 14.53 8.90 -2.78
N VAL A 213 15.37 8.98 -1.73
CA VAL A 213 14.96 9.44 -0.39
C VAL A 213 14.34 10.84 -0.40
N GLU A 214 14.65 11.64 -1.40
CA GLU A 214 14.08 12.98 -1.62
C GLU A 214 12.54 12.95 -1.73
N ASN A 215 11.93 11.82 -2.16
CA ASN A 215 10.48 11.63 -2.09
C ASN A 215 9.96 11.84 -0.66
N SER A 216 10.55 11.15 0.29
CA SER A 216 10.19 11.29 1.71
C SER A 216 10.52 12.68 2.25
N GLU A 217 11.67 13.25 1.91
CA GLU A 217 12.08 14.59 2.36
C GLU A 217 11.12 15.68 1.90
N MET A 218 10.66 15.62 0.62
CA MET A 218 9.68 16.58 0.09
C MET A 218 8.35 16.51 0.82
N PHE A 219 7.84 15.30 1.10
CA PHE A 219 6.58 15.14 1.84
C PHE A 219 6.70 15.63 3.29
N VAL A 220 7.78 15.28 3.99
CA VAL A 220 8.07 15.75 5.34
C VAL A 220 8.17 17.27 5.41
N LYS A 221 8.83 17.88 4.42
CA LYS A 221 8.90 19.35 4.31
C LYS A 221 7.50 19.96 4.19
N ALA A 222 6.67 19.41 3.30
CA ALA A 222 5.29 19.88 3.12
C ALA A 222 4.45 19.73 4.40
N CYS A 223 4.55 18.58 5.09
CA CYS A 223 3.89 18.37 6.38
C CYS A 223 4.31 19.43 7.41
N ARG A 224 5.60 19.70 7.55
CA ARG A 224 6.12 20.71 8.48
C ARG A 224 5.60 22.12 8.14
N GLU A 225 5.54 22.50 6.87
CA GLU A 225 5.04 23.79 6.41
C GLU A 225 3.54 23.97 6.69
N LYS A 226 2.78 22.88 6.75
CA LYS A 226 1.35 22.86 7.08
C LYS A 226 1.05 22.56 8.55
N GLY A 227 2.08 22.40 9.40
CA GLY A 227 1.88 22.10 10.81
C GLY A 227 1.38 20.69 11.09
N VAL A 228 1.48 19.77 10.14
CA VAL A 228 1.11 18.36 10.30
C VAL A 228 2.18 17.64 11.11
N SER A 229 1.77 16.88 12.14
CA SER A 229 2.68 16.03 12.92
C SER A 229 3.29 14.96 12.02
N CYS A 230 4.61 15.00 11.88
CA CYS A 230 5.32 14.07 10.98
C CYS A 230 6.67 13.68 11.60
N ALA A 231 6.91 12.36 11.72
CA ALA A 231 8.21 11.80 12.09
C ALA A 231 8.87 11.20 10.84
N PHE A 232 10.17 11.40 10.69
CA PHE A 232 10.94 10.83 9.58
C PHE A 232 12.24 10.19 10.09
N HIS A 233 12.48 8.93 9.66
CA HIS A 233 13.70 8.19 9.94
C HIS A 233 14.38 7.82 8.62
N MET A 234 15.55 8.40 8.36
CA MET A 234 16.40 8.05 7.24
C MET A 234 17.50 7.10 7.73
N PHE A 235 17.48 5.85 7.28
CA PHE A 235 18.53 4.87 7.54
C PHE A 235 19.70 5.07 6.57
N THR A 236 20.91 4.73 7.02
CA THR A 236 22.15 5.09 6.28
C THR A 236 22.30 4.34 4.97
N ARG A 237 21.73 3.12 4.87
CA ARG A 237 21.84 2.27 3.68
C ARG A 237 20.68 1.28 3.58
N GLY A 238 20.49 0.77 2.37
CA GLY A 238 19.56 -0.28 2.04
C GLY A 238 19.03 -0.12 0.63
N LYS A 239 18.65 -1.23 0.01
CA LYS A 239 17.98 -1.24 -1.29
C LYS A 239 16.49 -0.95 -1.11
N HIS A 240 15.82 -0.66 -2.21
CA HIS A 240 14.36 -0.57 -2.22
C HIS A 240 13.69 -1.90 -1.83
N GLY A 241 12.51 -1.84 -1.17
CA GLY A 241 11.68 -3.02 -0.91
C GLY A 241 12.13 -3.86 0.29
N LEU A 242 12.74 -3.26 1.30
CA LEU A 242 13.26 -3.97 2.48
C LEU A 242 12.19 -4.52 3.44
N SER A 243 10.95 -4.02 3.38
CA SER A 243 9.87 -4.48 4.27
C SER A 243 10.31 -4.47 5.75
N LEU A 244 10.33 -5.61 6.44
CA LEU A 244 10.86 -5.71 7.82
C LEU A 244 12.39 -5.78 7.88
N ALA A 245 13.07 -6.08 6.79
CA ALA A 245 14.52 -6.19 6.67
C ALA A 245 15.19 -7.20 7.63
N ASP A 246 14.41 -8.06 8.26
CA ASP A 246 14.86 -9.08 9.22
C ASP A 246 15.13 -10.45 8.55
N GLU A 247 15.50 -11.45 9.36
CA GLU A 247 15.77 -12.81 8.90
C GLU A 247 14.53 -13.48 8.30
N ASP A 248 13.34 -13.25 8.85
CA ASP A 248 12.10 -13.84 8.34
C ASP A 248 11.77 -13.28 6.95
N TRP A 249 11.92 -11.97 6.74
CA TRP A 249 11.81 -11.37 5.43
C TRP A 249 12.87 -11.89 4.46
N ALA A 250 14.14 -12.01 4.90
CA ALA A 250 15.22 -12.48 4.05
C ALA A 250 15.01 -13.93 3.59
N ASN A 251 14.46 -14.77 4.46
CA ASN A 251 14.18 -16.19 4.20
C ASN A 251 12.80 -16.44 3.56
N GLY A 252 11.99 -15.42 3.31
CA GLY A 252 10.66 -15.57 2.69
C GLY A 252 9.61 -16.17 3.60
N VAL A 253 9.74 -16.02 4.92
CA VAL A 253 8.76 -16.49 5.90
C VAL A 253 7.52 -15.59 5.86
N HIS A 254 6.32 -16.17 6.02
CA HIS A 254 5.04 -15.44 6.01
C HIS A 254 4.82 -14.55 4.77
N MET A 255 5.27 -15.01 3.62
CA MET A 255 5.02 -14.36 2.33
C MET A 255 3.89 -15.09 1.61
N ASN A 256 2.67 -14.98 2.13
CA ASN A 256 1.52 -15.63 1.56
C ASN A 256 1.20 -15.04 0.17
N PRO A 257 1.10 -15.87 -0.89
CA PRO A 257 0.88 -15.39 -2.25
C PRO A 257 -0.55 -14.91 -2.55
N TYR A 258 -1.47 -14.89 -1.57
CA TYR A 258 -2.85 -14.45 -1.79
C TYR A 258 -2.94 -13.05 -2.43
N THR A 259 -1.98 -12.17 -2.16
CA THR A 259 -1.92 -10.85 -2.78
C THR A 259 -1.63 -10.90 -4.28
N MET A 260 -1.16 -12.03 -4.80
CA MET A 260 -0.82 -12.25 -6.20
C MET A 260 -1.99 -12.86 -7.02
N GLU A 261 -3.16 -13.04 -6.43
CA GLU A 261 -4.29 -13.73 -7.09
C GLU A 261 -4.71 -13.03 -8.40
N GLN A 262 -4.75 -11.70 -8.42
CA GLN A 262 -5.05 -10.94 -9.63
C GLN A 262 -4.04 -11.26 -10.74
N LEU A 263 -2.76 -11.20 -10.43
CA LEU A 263 -1.68 -11.48 -11.37
C LEU A 263 -1.76 -12.91 -11.91
N VAL A 264 -1.93 -13.90 -11.03
CA VAL A 264 -2.05 -15.32 -11.42
C VAL A 264 -3.27 -15.52 -12.34
N GLY A 265 -4.39 -14.87 -12.02
CA GLY A 265 -5.60 -14.90 -12.84
C GLY A 265 -5.37 -14.33 -14.24
N VAL A 266 -4.74 -13.18 -14.33
CA VAL A 266 -4.39 -12.51 -15.60
C VAL A 266 -3.44 -13.38 -16.42
N MET A 267 -2.36 -13.88 -15.84
CA MET A 267 -1.38 -14.72 -16.54
C MET A 267 -1.98 -16.03 -17.06
N ARG A 268 -2.93 -16.62 -16.33
CA ARG A 268 -3.68 -17.78 -16.84
C ARG A 268 -4.43 -17.45 -18.11
N LYS A 269 -5.13 -16.31 -18.14
CA LYS A 269 -5.87 -15.85 -19.32
C LYS A 269 -4.96 -15.50 -20.50
N VAL A 270 -3.77 -14.97 -20.25
CA VAL A 270 -2.75 -14.76 -21.29
C VAL A 270 -2.28 -16.09 -21.85
N LYS A 271 -1.96 -17.07 -21.01
CA LYS A 271 -1.51 -18.40 -21.43
C LYS A 271 -2.59 -19.19 -22.23
N THR A 272 -3.87 -18.98 -21.93
CA THR A 272 -4.99 -19.58 -22.67
C THR A 272 -5.36 -18.81 -23.95
N GLY A 273 -4.74 -17.66 -24.20
CA GLY A 273 -5.02 -16.82 -25.38
C GLY A 273 -6.30 -15.97 -25.27
N GLU A 274 -6.94 -15.94 -24.09
CA GLU A 274 -8.09 -15.06 -23.82
C GLU A 274 -7.67 -13.58 -23.80
N ILE A 275 -6.44 -13.31 -23.34
CA ILE A 275 -5.84 -11.97 -23.35
C ILE A 275 -4.63 -12.00 -24.28
N ARG A 276 -4.59 -11.06 -25.24
CA ARG A 276 -3.44 -10.88 -26.13
C ARG A 276 -2.55 -9.78 -25.60
N VAL A 277 -1.29 -10.10 -25.36
CA VAL A 277 -0.25 -9.15 -24.94
C VAL A 277 0.87 -9.10 -25.96
N SER A 278 1.68 -8.05 -25.94
CA SER A 278 2.89 -7.99 -26.77
C SER A 278 3.92 -9.03 -26.28
N GLY A 279 4.77 -9.51 -27.18
CA GLY A 279 5.84 -10.46 -26.84
C GLY A 279 6.74 -9.94 -25.72
N ASN A 280 7.02 -8.64 -25.69
CA ASN A 280 7.86 -8.01 -24.67
C ASN A 280 7.33 -8.19 -23.24
N VAL A 281 6.00 -8.20 -23.04
CA VAL A 281 5.38 -8.44 -21.73
C VAL A 281 5.61 -9.88 -21.27
N MET A 282 5.49 -10.83 -22.20
CA MET A 282 5.74 -12.25 -21.90
C MET A 282 7.22 -12.51 -21.59
N ASP A 283 8.12 -11.94 -22.39
CA ASP A 283 9.58 -12.08 -22.20
C ASP A 283 10.00 -11.50 -20.82
N ALA A 284 9.47 -10.33 -20.45
CA ALA A 284 9.73 -9.71 -19.16
C ALA A 284 9.21 -10.57 -18.00
N TRP A 285 8.03 -11.15 -18.14
CA TRP A 285 7.45 -12.05 -17.14
C TRP A 285 8.29 -13.33 -16.97
N GLU A 286 8.67 -13.98 -18.04
CA GLU A 286 9.47 -15.20 -18.00
C GLU A 286 10.85 -14.96 -17.40
N GLU A 287 11.44 -13.80 -17.67
CA GLU A 287 12.68 -13.38 -17.06
C GLU A 287 12.54 -13.18 -15.54
N GLU A 288 11.47 -12.50 -15.10
CA GLU A 288 11.20 -12.29 -13.68
C GLU A 288 10.90 -13.60 -12.95
N GLU A 289 10.11 -14.51 -13.56
CA GLU A 289 9.84 -15.84 -13.02
C GLU A 289 11.14 -16.68 -12.91
N ARG A 290 12.06 -16.52 -13.87
CA ARG A 290 13.38 -17.16 -13.83
C ARG A 290 14.22 -16.62 -12.68
N GLN A 291 14.30 -15.30 -12.53
CA GLN A 291 15.07 -14.64 -11.45
C GLN A 291 14.53 -14.99 -10.08
N GLN A 292 13.22 -15.14 -9.93
CA GLN A 292 12.61 -15.60 -8.69
C GLN A 292 12.96 -17.06 -8.38
N LYS A 293 12.99 -17.94 -9.37
CA LYS A 293 13.38 -19.36 -9.22
C LYS A 293 14.86 -19.52 -8.91
N GLU A 294 15.73 -18.68 -9.44
CA GLU A 294 17.18 -18.67 -9.16
C GLU A 294 17.53 -18.17 -7.74
N GLY A 295 16.53 -17.68 -7.01
CA GLY A 295 16.58 -17.37 -5.59
C GLY A 295 17.71 -16.42 -5.21
N LYS A 296 17.63 -15.14 -5.60
CA LYS A 296 18.50 -14.12 -4.99
C LYS A 296 18.21 -14.11 -3.48
N LYS A 297 19.15 -14.66 -2.70
CA LYS A 297 19.08 -14.54 -1.25
C LYS A 297 19.00 -13.08 -0.87
N ARG A 298 17.93 -12.69 -0.18
CA ARG A 298 17.85 -11.38 0.45
C ARG A 298 18.82 -11.36 1.63
N THR A 299 19.35 -10.18 1.91
CA THR A 299 20.24 -9.98 3.06
C THR A 299 19.51 -9.08 4.05
N PRO A 300 19.41 -9.47 5.31
CA PRO A 300 18.87 -8.60 6.35
C PRO A 300 19.66 -7.29 6.45
N GLU A 301 18.95 -6.20 6.79
CA GLU A 301 19.57 -4.90 7.09
C GLU A 301 19.26 -4.52 8.54
N PRO A 302 20.13 -4.89 9.49
CA PRO A 302 19.85 -4.77 10.93
C PRO A 302 19.50 -3.35 11.38
N GLU A 303 20.07 -2.31 10.74
CA GLU A 303 19.76 -0.92 11.04
C GLU A 303 18.27 -0.61 10.80
N VAL A 304 17.68 -1.22 9.77
CA VAL A 304 16.31 -0.95 9.33
C VAL A 304 15.28 -1.71 10.18
N THR A 305 15.63 -2.84 10.76
CA THR A 305 14.68 -3.71 11.49
C THR A 305 13.95 -3.03 12.64
N VAL A 306 14.42 -1.88 13.12
CA VAL A 306 13.85 -1.13 14.24
C VAL A 306 12.63 -0.27 13.83
N TRP A 307 12.35 -0.08 12.55
CA TRP A 307 11.29 0.83 12.14
C TRP A 307 9.89 0.48 12.68
N PRO A 308 9.49 -0.80 12.87
CA PRO A 308 8.17 -1.10 13.42
C PRO A 308 8.01 -0.65 14.88
N GLU A 309 9.10 -0.67 15.68
CA GLU A 309 9.14 -0.16 17.04
C GLU A 309 9.01 1.36 17.06
N LEU A 310 9.69 2.05 16.16
CA LEU A 310 9.62 3.51 16.02
C LEU A 310 8.22 3.95 15.59
N ALA A 311 7.62 3.25 14.63
CA ALA A 311 6.26 3.49 14.16
C ALA A 311 5.21 3.23 15.26
N ASP A 312 5.33 2.14 16.01
CA ASP A 312 4.44 1.85 17.16
C ASP A 312 4.55 2.92 18.23
N SER A 313 5.77 3.36 18.55
CA SER A 313 6.00 4.46 19.50
C SER A 313 5.34 5.76 19.04
N PHE A 314 5.47 6.10 17.76
CA PHE A 314 4.82 7.27 17.16
C PHE A 314 3.30 7.17 17.27
N LEU A 315 2.70 6.06 16.87
CA LEU A 315 1.24 5.86 16.92
C LEU A 315 0.70 5.93 18.36
N ARG A 316 1.42 5.39 19.33
CA ARG A 316 1.04 5.47 20.76
C ARG A 316 1.14 6.88 21.34
N ALA A 317 2.02 7.72 20.82
CA ALA A 317 2.17 9.10 21.23
C ALA A 317 1.06 10.04 20.69
N LEU A 318 0.27 9.61 19.71
CA LEU A 318 -0.86 10.37 19.16
C LEU A 318 -2.14 10.27 20.02
N LYS A 319 -2.14 9.49 21.10
CA LYS A 319 -3.29 9.21 21.97
C LYS A 319 -3.54 10.32 22.98
#